data_379eeb90432766b8f2394862fc781428
#
_entry.id   379eeb90432766b8f2394862fc781428
#
_cell.length_a   1.000
_cell.length_b   1.000
_cell.length_c   1.000
_cell.angle_alpha   90.00
_cell.angle_beta   90.00
_cell.angle_gamma   90.00
#
_symmetry.space_group_name_H-M   'P 1'
#
loop_
_entity.id
_entity.type
_entity.pdbx_description
1 polymer ?
#
loop_
_entity_poly.entity_id
_entity_poly.type
_entity_poly.pdbx_seq_one_letter_code
_entity_poly.pdbx_strand_id
1 'polypeptide(L)'
;MFKSFFAGLLIILSVAISSCSAGVSGLQSYVNTSKGYEFLYPNGWIPVTLGASARKSVDVVFRDLVERTENLSVIINEVPDGKTLEDLGTPSEVGYRLLKAINKAPNSDVEAEFLRAESRQGKDKTYYLLEYEENLPDQEERHNIASVSVSRGKIFTFSLSTPERRWDSVKDSFEVAAKSFTVR
;
A
#
# COMPACT_ATOMS: atom_id res chain seq x y z
N MET A 1 53.28 -7.86 -26.91
CA MET A 1 52.20 -8.68 -26.36
C MET A 1 51.54 -8.12 -25.11
N PHE A 2 52.21 -7.32 -24.27
CA PHE A 2 51.61 -6.78 -23.03
C PHE A 2 50.57 -5.65 -23.23
N LYS A 3 50.62 -4.89 -24.31
CA LYS A 3 49.66 -3.78 -24.56
C LYS A 3 48.24 -4.23 -24.92
N SER A 4 48.09 -5.42 -25.53
CA SER A 4 46.75 -5.96 -25.89
C SER A 4 45.99 -6.57 -24.67
N PHE A 5 46.71 -7.03 -23.65
CA PHE A 5 46.11 -7.58 -22.45
C PHE A 5 45.47 -6.51 -21.57
N PHE A 6 46.08 -5.32 -21.51
CA PHE A 6 45.55 -4.21 -20.73
C PHE A 6 44.27 -3.61 -21.35
N ALA A 7 44.18 -3.55 -22.67
CA ALA A 7 42.98 -3.08 -23.37
C ALA A 7 41.79 -4.02 -23.15
N GLY A 8 42.00 -5.34 -23.16
CA GLY A 8 40.97 -6.34 -22.90
C GLY A 8 40.44 -6.31 -21.46
N LEU A 9 41.31 -6.07 -20.48
CA LEU A 9 40.95 -5.97 -19.08
C LEU A 9 40.10 -4.70 -18.77
N LEU A 10 40.37 -3.59 -19.44
CA LEU A 10 39.64 -2.34 -19.26
C LEU A 10 38.22 -2.41 -19.84
N ILE A 11 38.00 -3.18 -20.91
CA ILE A 11 36.66 -3.39 -21.50
C ILE A 11 35.80 -4.29 -20.63
N ILE A 12 36.37 -5.30 -19.97
CA ILE A 12 35.64 -6.19 -19.05
C ILE A 12 35.23 -5.45 -17.77
N LEU A 13 36.00 -4.50 -17.29
CA LEU A 13 35.69 -3.71 -16.09
C LEU A 13 34.58 -2.69 -16.31
N SER A 14 34.34 -2.24 -17.56
CA SER A 14 33.31 -1.26 -17.88
C SER A 14 31.88 -1.83 -17.99
N VAL A 15 31.73 -3.17 -18.07
CA VAL A 15 30.40 -3.85 -18.16
C VAL A 15 29.78 -4.14 -16.77
N ALA A 16 30.56 -4.00 -15.69
CA ALA A 16 30.13 -4.40 -14.35
C ALA A 16 29.34 -3.30 -13.57
N ILE A 17 29.10 -2.12 -14.14
CA ILE A 17 28.47 -0.99 -13.41
C ILE A 17 27.05 -0.67 -13.89
N SER A 18 26.40 -1.55 -14.64
CA SER A 18 25.00 -1.35 -15.06
C SER A 18 24.02 -2.15 -14.22
N SER A 19 24.23 -2.17 -12.89
CA SER A 19 23.16 -2.50 -11.95
C SER A 19 22.39 -1.21 -11.60
N CYS A 20 21.79 -0.58 -12.59
CA CYS A 20 20.67 0.31 -12.33
C CYS A 20 19.53 -0.59 -11.82
N SER A 21 19.33 -0.63 -10.50
CA SER A 21 18.01 -0.93 -9.97
C SER A 21 17.07 0.08 -10.64
N ALA A 22 16.21 -0.40 -11.55
CA ALA A 22 15.08 0.37 -12.04
C ALA A 22 14.13 0.56 -10.84
N GLY A 23 14.48 1.51 -9.95
CA GLY A 23 13.55 2.07 -9.01
C GLY A 23 12.40 2.62 -9.83
N VAL A 24 11.18 2.23 -9.52
CA VAL A 24 10.01 2.84 -10.15
C VAL A 24 10.13 4.33 -9.88
N SER A 25 10.36 5.11 -10.95
CA SER A 25 10.65 6.54 -10.86
C SER A 25 9.48 7.21 -10.11
N GLY A 26 9.79 7.95 -9.06
CA GLY A 26 8.78 8.66 -8.27
C GLY A 26 8.28 7.93 -7.00
N LEU A 27 8.79 6.74 -6.67
CA LEU A 27 8.43 6.00 -5.45
C LEU A 27 9.63 5.77 -4.53
N GLN A 28 9.37 5.74 -3.22
CA GLN A 28 10.30 5.38 -2.15
C GLN A 28 9.87 4.10 -1.46
N SER A 29 10.80 3.41 -0.80
CA SER A 29 10.50 2.18 -0.04
C SER A 29 10.40 2.47 1.45
N TYR A 30 9.41 1.87 2.10
CA TYR A 30 9.26 1.78 3.55
C TYR A 30 9.30 0.33 4.01
N VAL A 31 10.08 0.05 5.05
CA VAL A 31 10.20 -1.30 5.63
C VAL A 31 10.00 -1.24 7.14
N ASN A 32 8.99 -1.94 7.65
CA ASN A 32 8.78 -2.15 9.07
C ASN A 32 9.20 -3.58 9.46
N THR A 33 10.45 -3.74 9.87
CA THR A 33 11.01 -5.06 10.23
C THR A 33 10.37 -5.66 11.48
N SER A 34 9.97 -4.83 12.45
CA SER A 34 9.36 -5.27 13.71
C SER A 34 7.94 -5.82 13.52
N LYS A 35 7.16 -5.21 12.63
CA LYS A 35 5.80 -5.65 12.27
C LYS A 35 5.79 -6.61 11.08
N GLY A 36 6.87 -6.65 10.30
CA GLY A 36 7.08 -7.59 9.19
C GLY A 36 6.26 -7.22 7.95
N TYR A 37 6.27 -5.96 7.54
CA TYR A 37 5.67 -5.52 6.27
C TYR A 37 6.53 -4.47 5.58
N GLU A 38 6.32 -4.31 4.29
CA GLU A 38 7.00 -3.31 3.45
C GLU A 38 6.09 -2.86 2.30
N PHE A 39 6.34 -1.65 1.79
CA PHE A 39 5.62 -1.08 0.66
C PHE A 39 6.41 0.04 -0.02
N LEU A 40 6.01 0.36 -1.24
CA LEU A 40 6.42 1.58 -1.93
C LEU A 40 5.40 2.70 -1.69
N TYR A 41 5.88 3.95 -1.66
CA TYR A 41 5.03 5.13 -1.49
C TYR A 41 5.56 6.30 -2.32
N PRO A 42 4.71 7.26 -2.75
CA PRO A 42 5.12 8.38 -3.60
C PRO A 42 6.18 9.27 -2.95
N ASN A 43 7.09 9.80 -3.76
CA ASN A 43 8.05 10.81 -3.32
C ASN A 43 7.32 12.06 -2.79
N GLY A 44 7.91 12.73 -1.79
CA GLY A 44 7.31 13.93 -1.19
C GLY A 44 6.31 13.63 -0.07
N TRP A 45 5.97 12.37 0.17
CA TRP A 45 5.12 11.98 1.29
C TRP A 45 5.93 11.82 2.58
N ILE A 46 5.38 12.30 3.69
CA ILE A 46 6.03 12.28 5.01
C ILE A 46 5.21 11.51 6.03
N PRO A 47 5.87 10.83 6.99
CA PRO A 47 5.16 10.17 8.08
C PRO A 47 4.45 11.18 8.98
N VAL A 48 3.25 10.82 9.44
CA VAL A 48 2.43 11.61 10.38
C VAL A 48 2.57 11.05 11.78
N THR A 49 2.80 11.94 12.76
CA THR A 49 2.78 11.54 14.17
C THR A 49 1.35 11.27 14.62
N LEU A 50 1.06 10.02 14.97
CA LEU A 50 -0.27 9.62 15.46
C LEU A 50 -0.43 9.91 16.96
N GLY A 51 -1.61 10.37 17.33
CA GLY A 51 -2.02 10.46 18.73
C GLY A 51 -2.21 9.08 19.38
N ALA A 52 -2.21 9.00 20.70
CA ALA A 52 -2.26 7.75 21.45
C ALA A 52 -3.53 6.91 21.15
N SER A 53 -4.66 7.54 20.89
CA SER A 53 -5.93 6.87 20.56
C SER A 53 -5.89 6.22 19.17
N ALA A 54 -5.31 6.87 18.17
CA ALA A 54 -5.20 6.37 16.82
C ALA A 54 -4.23 5.17 16.70
N ARG A 55 -3.22 5.11 17.56
CA ARG A 55 -2.21 4.02 17.57
C ARG A 55 -2.73 2.63 17.96
N LYS A 56 -4.00 2.50 18.34
CA LYS A 56 -4.54 1.18 18.74
C LYS A 56 -4.64 0.20 17.57
N SER A 57 -4.98 0.68 16.38
CA SER A 57 -5.09 -0.15 15.17
C SER A 57 -4.30 0.39 13.99
N VAL A 58 -4.08 1.72 13.92
CA VAL A 58 -3.30 2.36 12.86
C VAL A 58 -1.83 2.33 13.24
N ASP A 59 -1.01 1.65 12.44
CA ASP A 59 0.43 1.50 12.70
C ASP A 59 1.24 2.67 12.14
N VAL A 60 0.96 3.07 10.92
CA VAL A 60 1.64 4.18 10.25
C VAL A 60 0.67 4.93 9.33
N VAL A 61 0.90 6.24 9.22
CA VAL A 61 0.24 7.11 8.22
C VAL A 61 1.32 7.96 7.56
N PHE A 62 1.23 8.09 6.24
CA PHE A 62 1.95 9.11 5.48
C PHE A 62 0.96 10.03 4.81
N ARG A 63 1.36 11.25 4.54
CA ARG A 63 0.59 12.19 3.73
C ARG A 63 1.50 12.95 2.78
N ASP A 64 0.95 13.40 1.68
CA ASP A 64 1.64 14.28 0.75
C ASP A 64 1.91 15.66 1.39
N LEU A 65 3.06 16.26 1.08
CA LEU A 65 3.44 17.58 1.57
C LEU A 65 2.67 18.72 0.88
N VAL A 66 2.28 18.52 -0.37
CA VAL A 66 1.61 19.50 -1.23
C VAL A 66 0.09 19.31 -1.15
N GLU A 67 -0.40 18.13 -1.52
CA GLU A 67 -1.81 17.77 -1.42
C GLU A 67 -2.06 17.04 -0.09
N ARG A 68 -2.29 17.82 0.95
CA ARG A 68 -2.38 17.31 2.33
C ARG A 68 -3.55 16.38 2.60
N THR A 69 -4.50 16.32 1.69
CA THR A 69 -5.64 15.41 1.75
C THR A 69 -5.28 14.03 1.23
N GLU A 70 -4.24 13.89 0.41
CA GLU A 70 -3.70 12.59 0.00
C GLU A 70 -2.95 11.93 1.14
N ASN A 71 -3.28 10.66 1.39
CA ASN A 71 -2.65 9.90 2.46
C ASN A 71 -2.59 8.41 2.16
N LEU A 72 -1.70 7.73 2.87
CA LEU A 72 -1.70 6.28 3.00
C LEU A 72 -1.66 5.88 4.47
N SER A 73 -2.16 4.70 4.77
CA SER A 73 -2.11 4.12 6.11
C SER A 73 -1.90 2.61 6.08
N VAL A 74 -1.31 2.08 7.17
CA VAL A 74 -1.33 0.65 7.46
C VAL A 74 -2.11 0.43 8.75
N ILE A 75 -3.15 -0.39 8.67
CA ILE A 75 -3.98 -0.81 9.79
C ILE A 75 -3.70 -2.28 10.06
N ILE A 76 -3.54 -2.65 11.34
CA ILE A 76 -3.24 -4.01 11.76
C ILE A 76 -4.27 -4.40 12.83
N ASN A 77 -5.04 -5.45 12.54
CA ASN A 77 -6.02 -6.01 13.49
C ASN A 77 -5.76 -7.50 13.68
N GLU A 78 -6.20 -8.04 14.81
CA GLU A 78 -6.13 -9.47 15.08
C GLU A 78 -7.20 -10.22 14.25
N VAL A 79 -6.87 -11.44 13.83
CA VAL A 79 -7.81 -12.41 13.28
C VAL A 79 -7.73 -13.70 14.08
N PRO A 80 -8.76 -14.55 14.09
CA PRO A 80 -8.70 -15.84 14.77
C PRO A 80 -7.49 -16.66 14.31
N ASP A 81 -6.83 -17.34 15.24
CA ASP A 81 -5.64 -18.14 14.97
C ASP A 81 -5.87 -19.17 13.85
N GLY A 82 -4.85 -19.32 13.02
CA GLY A 82 -4.85 -20.27 11.91
C GLY A 82 -5.68 -19.84 10.69
N LYS A 83 -6.34 -18.68 10.72
CA LYS A 83 -7.07 -18.16 9.57
C LYS A 83 -6.15 -17.56 8.52
N THR A 84 -6.41 -17.90 7.27
CA THR A 84 -5.83 -17.26 6.08
C THR A 84 -6.75 -16.14 5.57
N LEU A 85 -6.31 -15.38 4.57
CA LEU A 85 -7.17 -14.37 3.96
C LEU A 85 -8.38 -15.01 3.24
N GLU A 86 -8.16 -16.15 2.60
CA GLU A 86 -9.21 -16.92 1.92
C GLU A 86 -10.26 -17.48 2.89
N ASP A 87 -9.87 -17.85 4.10
CA ASP A 87 -10.80 -18.25 5.16
C ASP A 87 -11.71 -17.11 5.64
N LEU A 88 -11.28 -15.88 5.41
CA LEU A 88 -12.11 -14.70 5.68
C LEU A 88 -13.11 -14.41 4.57
N GLY A 89 -13.02 -15.08 3.41
CA GLY A 89 -13.91 -14.99 2.28
C GLY A 89 -13.25 -14.53 1.00
N THR A 90 -14.06 -14.39 -0.04
CA THR A 90 -13.65 -13.88 -1.35
C THR A 90 -13.21 -12.40 -1.28
N PRO A 91 -12.49 -11.89 -2.29
CA PRO A 91 -12.10 -10.48 -2.34
C PRO A 91 -13.29 -9.52 -2.13
N SER A 92 -14.42 -9.79 -2.78
CA SER A 92 -15.62 -8.96 -2.65
C SER A 92 -16.22 -9.02 -1.24
N GLU A 93 -16.27 -10.21 -0.61
CA GLU A 93 -16.80 -10.36 0.76
C GLU A 93 -15.93 -9.64 1.79
N VAL A 94 -14.60 -9.69 1.63
CA VAL A 94 -13.67 -8.95 2.49
C VAL A 94 -13.83 -7.45 2.25
N GLY A 95 -13.96 -7.01 0.98
CA GLY A 95 -14.24 -5.62 0.62
C GLY A 95 -15.54 -5.10 1.26
N TYR A 96 -16.65 -5.80 1.11
CA TYR A 96 -17.92 -5.40 1.73
C TYR A 96 -17.85 -5.32 3.26
N ARG A 97 -17.06 -6.19 3.93
CA ARG A 97 -16.86 -6.07 5.38
C ARG A 97 -16.04 -4.84 5.75
N LEU A 98 -15.03 -4.48 4.95
CA LEU A 98 -14.26 -3.25 5.14
C LEU A 98 -15.17 -2.03 5.03
N LEU A 99 -15.95 -1.92 3.96
CA LEU A 99 -16.89 -0.80 3.76
C LEU A 99 -17.95 -0.72 4.86
N LYS A 100 -18.47 -1.86 5.28
CA LYS A 100 -19.42 -1.91 6.41
C LYS A 100 -18.79 -1.39 7.70
N ALA A 101 -17.49 -1.61 7.92
CA ALA A 101 -16.78 -1.07 9.08
C ALA A 101 -16.60 0.45 8.96
N ILE A 102 -16.30 0.96 7.76
CA ILE A 102 -16.20 2.39 7.47
C ILE A 102 -17.56 3.08 7.71
N ASN A 103 -18.62 2.60 7.06
CA ASN A 103 -19.98 3.16 7.13
C ASN A 103 -20.61 3.09 8.54
N LYS A 104 -20.10 2.23 9.42
CA LYS A 104 -20.56 2.08 10.80
C LYS A 104 -19.64 2.72 11.83
N ALA A 105 -18.58 3.40 11.40
CA ALA A 105 -17.64 4.03 12.31
C ALA A 105 -18.39 5.08 13.17
N PRO A 106 -18.23 5.07 14.51
CA PRO A 106 -18.90 6.02 15.38
C PRO A 106 -18.50 7.47 15.04
N ASN A 107 -19.48 8.35 14.98
CA ASN A 107 -19.33 9.76 14.62
C ASN A 107 -18.71 10.02 13.24
N SER A 108 -18.92 9.10 12.31
CA SER A 108 -18.55 9.23 10.89
C SER A 108 -19.85 9.19 10.06
N ASP A 109 -20.13 10.27 9.35
CA ASP A 109 -21.20 10.32 8.35
C ASP A 109 -20.61 10.02 6.95
N VAL A 110 -19.58 9.17 6.89
CA VAL A 110 -18.94 8.72 5.66
C VAL A 110 -19.77 7.59 5.05
N GLU A 111 -20.05 7.70 3.76
CA GLU A 111 -20.65 6.64 2.95
C GLU A 111 -19.60 6.08 1.99
N ALA A 112 -19.24 4.80 2.18
CA ALA A 112 -18.30 4.12 1.29
C ALA A 112 -19.05 3.21 0.32
N GLU A 113 -18.68 3.29 -0.98
CA GLU A 113 -19.21 2.50 -2.07
C GLU A 113 -18.12 1.63 -2.70
N PHE A 114 -18.47 0.37 -2.97
CA PHE A 114 -17.53 -0.61 -3.48
C PHE A 114 -17.45 -0.57 -5.01
N LEU A 115 -16.24 -0.45 -5.55
CA LEU A 115 -16.00 -0.42 -6.99
C LEU A 115 -15.47 -1.76 -7.51
N ARG A 116 -14.36 -2.25 -6.97
CA ARG A 116 -13.66 -3.43 -7.51
C ARG A 116 -12.90 -4.18 -6.43
N ALA A 117 -12.81 -5.51 -6.61
CA ALA A 117 -11.88 -6.35 -5.86
C ALA A 117 -11.24 -7.39 -6.75
N GLU A 118 -9.97 -7.64 -6.52
CA GLU A 118 -9.22 -8.71 -7.19
C GLU A 118 -8.28 -9.42 -6.22
N SER A 119 -7.98 -10.70 -6.52
CA SER A 119 -6.99 -11.48 -5.79
C SER A 119 -5.64 -11.40 -6.50
N ARG A 120 -4.58 -11.20 -5.73
CA ARG A 120 -3.19 -11.23 -6.20
C ARG A 120 -2.40 -12.26 -5.39
N GLN A 121 -1.68 -13.14 -6.09
CA GLN A 121 -0.72 -14.03 -5.43
C GLN A 121 0.62 -13.32 -5.24
N GLY A 122 1.11 -13.30 -4.00
CA GLY A 122 2.49 -12.95 -3.68
C GLY A 122 3.38 -14.20 -3.69
N LYS A 123 4.59 -14.10 -3.12
CA LYS A 123 5.52 -15.22 -3.04
C LYS A 123 4.96 -16.39 -2.23
N ASP A 124 4.43 -16.12 -1.04
CA ASP A 124 3.97 -17.14 -0.10
C ASP A 124 2.56 -16.82 0.48
N LYS A 125 1.90 -15.78 -0.01
CA LYS A 125 0.64 -15.28 0.55
C LYS A 125 -0.26 -14.69 -0.52
N THR A 126 -1.55 -14.75 -0.25
CA THR A 126 -2.60 -14.08 -1.04
C THR A 126 -2.82 -12.66 -0.53
N TYR A 127 -3.08 -11.77 -1.45
CA TYR A 127 -3.47 -10.38 -1.21
C TYR A 127 -4.77 -10.08 -1.95
N TYR A 128 -5.64 -9.30 -1.34
CA TYR A 128 -6.80 -8.74 -2.02
C TYR A 128 -6.57 -7.26 -2.27
N LEU A 129 -6.70 -6.86 -3.51
CA LEU A 129 -6.69 -5.46 -3.92
C LEU A 129 -8.14 -4.99 -4.01
N LEU A 130 -8.48 -3.97 -3.24
CA LEU A 130 -9.83 -3.43 -3.10
C LEU A 130 -9.83 -1.98 -3.56
N GLU A 131 -10.83 -1.58 -4.34
CA GLU A 131 -11.02 -0.21 -4.81
C GLU A 131 -12.43 0.24 -4.42
N TYR A 132 -12.54 1.42 -3.83
CA TYR A 132 -13.80 1.96 -3.32
C TYR A 132 -13.76 3.48 -3.22
N GLU A 133 -14.92 4.08 -3.28
CA GLU A 133 -15.14 5.51 -3.07
C GLU A 133 -15.66 5.79 -1.66
N GLU A 134 -15.40 6.98 -1.15
CA GLU A 134 -15.94 7.51 0.09
C GLU A 134 -16.53 8.89 -0.15
N ASN A 135 -17.78 9.08 0.24
CA ASN A 135 -18.45 10.36 0.28
C ASN A 135 -18.35 10.90 1.70
N LEU A 136 -17.63 11.99 1.89
CA LEU A 136 -17.47 12.65 3.17
C LEU A 136 -18.65 13.61 3.46
N PRO A 137 -18.91 13.94 4.74
CA PRO A 137 -20.03 14.83 5.13
C PRO A 137 -20.01 16.22 4.51
N ASP A 138 -18.82 16.71 4.12
CA ASP A 138 -18.60 17.98 3.44
C ASP A 138 -18.75 17.92 1.91
N GLN A 139 -19.26 16.78 1.40
CA GLN A 139 -19.41 16.46 -0.03
C GLN A 139 -18.09 16.32 -0.79
N GLU A 140 -16.96 16.12 -0.09
CA GLU A 140 -15.72 15.70 -0.73
C GLU A 140 -15.79 14.21 -1.05
N GLU A 141 -15.64 13.87 -2.33
CA GLU A 141 -15.54 12.51 -2.82
C GLU A 141 -14.07 12.06 -2.82
N ARG A 142 -13.81 10.86 -2.32
CA ARG A 142 -12.47 10.28 -2.24
C ARG A 142 -12.40 8.93 -2.92
N HIS A 143 -11.33 8.73 -3.67
CA HIS A 143 -10.99 7.44 -4.26
C HIS A 143 -9.95 6.73 -3.39
N ASN A 144 -10.19 5.46 -3.15
CA ASN A 144 -9.36 4.65 -2.28
C ASN A 144 -8.96 3.34 -2.97
N ILE A 145 -7.69 2.95 -2.78
CA ILE A 145 -7.20 1.63 -3.16
C ILE A 145 -6.51 1.00 -1.95
N ALA A 146 -6.87 -0.25 -1.62
CA ALA A 146 -6.32 -0.95 -0.48
C ALA A 146 -5.78 -2.33 -0.86
N SER A 147 -4.66 -2.72 -0.25
CA SER A 147 -4.11 -4.08 -0.31
C SER A 147 -4.26 -4.74 1.05
N VAL A 148 -4.93 -5.89 1.08
CA VAL A 148 -5.23 -6.63 2.31
C VAL A 148 -4.54 -7.98 2.28
N SER A 149 -3.93 -8.39 3.40
CA SER A 149 -3.37 -9.74 3.55
C SER A 149 -3.40 -10.18 5.01
N VAL A 150 -3.28 -11.49 5.23
CA VAL A 150 -3.20 -12.08 6.58
C VAL A 150 -1.82 -12.70 6.78
N SER A 151 -1.22 -12.41 7.92
CA SER A 151 0.03 -13.02 8.37
C SER A 151 0.09 -13.09 9.88
N ARG A 152 0.51 -14.22 10.42
CA ARG A 152 0.78 -14.41 11.86
C ARG A 152 -0.38 -14.00 12.77
N GLY A 153 -1.61 -14.45 12.43
CA GLY A 153 -2.82 -14.13 13.20
C GLY A 153 -3.28 -12.68 13.11
N LYS A 154 -2.80 -11.92 12.11
CA LYS A 154 -3.15 -10.50 11.90
C LYS A 154 -3.57 -10.24 10.47
N ILE A 155 -4.58 -9.42 10.31
CA ILE A 155 -4.95 -8.82 9.04
C ILE A 155 -4.30 -7.45 8.91
N PHE A 156 -3.60 -7.27 7.82
CA PHE A 156 -2.93 -6.02 7.43
C PHE A 156 -3.73 -5.38 6.31
N THR A 157 -4.09 -4.14 6.48
CA THR A 157 -4.74 -3.33 5.45
C THR A 157 -3.86 -2.13 5.16
N PHE A 158 -3.29 -2.08 3.97
CA PHE A 158 -2.56 -0.95 3.43
C PHE A 158 -3.48 -0.19 2.49
N SER A 159 -3.76 1.07 2.76
CA SER A 159 -4.69 1.89 1.99
C SER A 159 -4.04 3.18 1.53
N LEU A 160 -4.34 3.60 0.30
CA LEU A 160 -4.04 4.92 -0.24
C LEU A 160 -5.35 5.62 -0.58
N SER A 161 -5.42 6.93 -0.32
CA SER A 161 -6.61 7.75 -0.47
C SER A 161 -6.28 9.09 -1.12
N THR A 162 -7.08 9.51 -2.09
CA THR A 162 -6.96 10.81 -2.79
C THR A 162 -8.35 11.40 -3.03
N PRO A 163 -8.51 12.73 -3.16
CA PRO A 163 -9.73 13.30 -3.70
C PRO A 163 -10.05 12.74 -5.10
N GLU A 164 -11.32 12.42 -5.38
CA GLU A 164 -11.75 11.82 -6.64
C GLU A 164 -11.26 12.62 -7.87
N ARG A 165 -11.33 13.94 -7.81
CA ARG A 165 -10.85 14.84 -8.89
C ARG A 165 -9.37 14.64 -9.27
N ARG A 166 -8.58 13.96 -8.45
CA ARG A 166 -7.16 13.71 -8.66
C ARG A 166 -6.84 12.27 -9.07
N TRP A 167 -7.83 11.37 -8.96
CA TRP A 167 -7.63 9.94 -9.19
C TRP A 167 -6.90 9.64 -10.49
N ASP A 168 -7.34 10.19 -11.60
CA ASP A 168 -6.72 9.96 -12.93
C ASP A 168 -5.23 10.34 -12.96
N SER A 169 -4.81 11.32 -12.16
CA SER A 169 -3.41 11.79 -12.14
C SER A 169 -2.49 10.93 -11.28
N VAL A 170 -3.02 10.20 -10.29
CA VAL A 170 -2.23 9.41 -9.33
C VAL A 170 -2.46 7.89 -9.45
N LYS A 171 -3.48 7.47 -10.18
CA LYS A 171 -3.92 6.08 -10.32
C LYS A 171 -2.77 5.09 -10.53
N ASP A 172 -1.92 5.33 -11.52
CA ASP A 172 -0.83 4.41 -11.85
C ASP A 172 0.15 4.25 -10.69
N SER A 173 0.50 5.35 -10.01
CA SER A 173 1.41 5.33 -8.87
C SER A 173 0.78 4.66 -7.65
N PHE A 174 -0.51 4.88 -7.41
CA PHE A 174 -1.27 4.25 -6.33
C PHE A 174 -1.45 2.75 -6.55
N GLU A 175 -1.75 2.32 -7.78
CA GLU A 175 -1.80 0.89 -8.11
C GLU A 175 -0.44 0.19 -7.89
N VAL A 176 0.65 0.81 -8.34
CA VAL A 176 2.00 0.28 -8.10
C VAL A 176 2.29 0.21 -6.60
N ALA A 177 2.00 1.25 -5.85
CA ALA A 177 2.19 1.27 -4.40
C ALA A 177 1.34 0.19 -3.71
N ALA A 178 0.04 0.07 -4.02
CA ALA A 178 -0.84 -0.93 -3.45
C ALA A 178 -0.40 -2.37 -3.78
N LYS A 179 0.05 -2.62 -5.01
CA LYS A 179 0.58 -3.91 -5.46
C LYS A 179 1.97 -4.23 -4.86
N SER A 180 2.72 -3.23 -4.43
CA SER A 180 4.03 -3.41 -3.78
C SER A 180 3.94 -3.89 -2.35
N PHE A 181 2.79 -3.71 -1.69
CA PHE A 181 2.61 -4.08 -0.29
C PHE A 181 2.83 -5.57 -0.07
N THR A 182 3.73 -5.91 0.86
CA THR A 182 4.01 -7.28 1.25
C THR A 182 4.10 -7.43 2.76
N VAL A 183 3.67 -8.60 3.27
CA VAL A 183 3.76 -9.01 4.67
C VAL A 183 4.58 -10.31 4.80
N ARG A 184 5.31 -10.48 5.90
CA ARG A 184 6.19 -11.63 6.17
C ARG A 184 5.59 -12.56 7.21
#